data_7b2e0237d0b456c36085abf9a285257e
#
_entry.id   7b2e0237d0b456c36085abf9a285257e
#
_cell.length_a   1.000
_cell.length_b   1.000
_cell.length_c   1.000
_cell.angle_alpha   90.00
_cell.angle_beta   90.00
_cell.angle_gamma   90.00
#
_symmetry.space_group_name_H-M   'P 1'
#
loop_
_entity.id
_entity.type
_entity.pdbx_description
1 polymer ?
#
loop_
_entity_poly.entity_id
_entity_poly.type
_entity_poly.pdbx_seq_one_letter_code
_entity_poly.pdbx_strand_id
1 'polypeptide(L)'
;MSALKADGVAFALGGGYALWVAGGPEPSHDVDIVVAESDIEMAANSLAAAGLRVERPPEDWLFKAYCDPDSATEPDEEPALVDVLHRLGGVPVVHSLLDTAREYEVLGVRIPVLPPTPIMIAKLRSLSEHYCDFAALLLVVRAVREQLDWTEIRKATQDNPFAEAFLLLIERLRIIGPL
;
A
#
# COMPACT_ATOMS: atom_id res chain seq x y z
N MET A 1 12.80 -6.00 6.43
CA MET A 1 12.00 -5.54 7.58
C MET A 1 12.77 -5.54 8.88
N SER A 2 13.52 -6.59 9.19
CA SER A 2 14.39 -6.59 10.40
C SER A 2 15.40 -5.44 10.39
N ALA A 3 15.97 -5.10 9.22
CA ALA A 3 16.87 -3.98 9.08
C ALA A 3 16.20 -2.64 9.43
N LEU A 4 15.04 -2.34 8.86
CA LEU A 4 14.29 -1.11 9.16
C LEU A 4 14.00 -0.98 10.67
N LYS A 5 13.58 -2.08 11.31
CA LYS A 5 13.37 -2.11 12.79
C LYS A 5 14.66 -1.83 13.56
N ALA A 6 15.77 -2.44 13.15
CA ALA A 6 17.07 -2.28 13.83
C ALA A 6 17.59 -0.84 13.76
N ASP A 7 17.35 -0.16 12.64
CA ASP A 7 17.78 1.22 12.41
C ASP A 7 16.74 2.27 12.87
N GLY A 8 15.64 1.82 13.49
CA GLY A 8 14.61 2.71 14.03
C GLY A 8 13.74 3.42 13.00
N VAL A 9 13.70 2.91 11.75
CA VAL A 9 12.82 3.44 10.70
C VAL A 9 11.40 3.00 10.98
N ALA A 10 10.48 3.94 11.10
CA ALA A 10 9.05 3.66 11.20
C ALA A 10 8.52 3.20 9.84
N PHE A 11 7.82 2.07 9.82
CA PHE A 11 7.20 1.54 8.59
C PHE A 11 5.93 0.75 8.89
N ALA A 12 5.12 0.53 7.86
CA ALA A 12 3.96 -0.36 7.93
C ALA A 12 3.75 -1.10 6.62
N LEU A 13 3.12 -2.27 6.67
CA LEU A 13 2.61 -2.98 5.51
C LEU A 13 1.46 -2.17 4.91
N GLY A 14 1.51 -1.95 3.60
CA GLY A 14 0.52 -1.21 2.83
C GLY A 14 -0.14 -2.04 1.74
N GLY A 15 -0.68 -1.36 0.74
CA GLY A 15 -1.13 -1.92 -0.52
C GLY A 15 -2.09 -3.11 -0.42
N GLY A 16 -1.87 -4.07 -1.31
CA GLY A 16 -2.70 -5.27 -1.43
C GLY A 16 -2.65 -6.15 -0.19
N TYR A 17 -1.48 -6.35 0.38
CA TYR A 17 -1.30 -7.20 1.57
C TYR A 17 -1.99 -6.65 2.81
N ALA A 18 -1.98 -5.34 3.02
CA ALA A 18 -2.69 -4.74 4.14
C ALA A 18 -4.22 -4.89 3.98
N LEU A 19 -4.74 -4.77 2.74
CA LEU A 19 -6.15 -5.04 2.47
C LEU A 19 -6.50 -6.52 2.64
N TRP A 20 -5.61 -7.44 2.31
CA TRP A 20 -5.79 -8.87 2.55
C TRP A 20 -5.86 -9.20 4.05
N VAL A 21 -4.99 -8.60 4.86
CA VAL A 21 -5.06 -8.71 6.33
C VAL A 21 -6.41 -8.21 6.87
N ALA A 22 -7.00 -7.20 6.24
CA ALA A 22 -8.33 -6.70 6.57
C ALA A 22 -9.48 -7.60 6.05
N GLY A 23 -9.18 -8.71 5.38
CA GLY A 23 -10.16 -9.65 4.81
C GLY A 23 -10.44 -9.48 3.32
N GLY A 24 -9.65 -8.65 2.64
CA GLY A 24 -9.69 -8.49 1.19
C GLY A 24 -9.17 -9.71 0.42
N PRO A 25 -9.22 -9.68 -0.92
CA PRO A 25 -8.66 -10.74 -1.74
C PRO A 25 -7.14 -10.83 -1.56
N GLU A 26 -6.62 -12.05 -1.71
CA GLU A 26 -5.18 -12.29 -1.68
C GLU A 26 -4.49 -11.52 -2.83
N PRO A 27 -3.43 -10.76 -2.53
CA PRO A 27 -2.71 -10.03 -3.57
C PRO A 27 -1.87 -10.97 -4.43
N SER A 28 -1.77 -10.66 -5.72
CA SER A 28 -0.96 -11.39 -6.70
C SER A 28 0.34 -10.67 -7.05
N HIS A 29 0.65 -9.58 -6.38
CA HIS A 29 1.74 -8.66 -6.71
C HIS A 29 2.64 -8.40 -5.50
N ASP A 30 3.60 -7.52 -5.69
CA ASP A 30 4.68 -7.17 -4.78
C ASP A 30 4.22 -6.73 -3.39
N VAL A 31 5.14 -6.85 -2.43
CA VAL A 31 4.92 -6.41 -1.05
C VAL A 31 5.14 -4.90 -0.96
N ASP A 32 4.09 -4.17 -0.59
CA ASP A 32 4.16 -2.73 -0.36
C ASP A 32 4.51 -2.42 1.10
N ILE A 33 5.63 -1.76 1.34
CA ILE A 33 6.02 -1.21 2.64
C ILE A 33 5.90 0.31 2.57
N VAL A 34 5.27 0.91 3.57
CA VAL A 34 5.05 2.35 3.65
C VAL A 34 5.97 2.95 4.69
N VAL A 35 6.70 4.02 4.33
CA VAL A 35 7.59 4.79 5.21
C VAL A 35 7.24 6.27 5.15
N ALA A 36 7.61 7.04 6.18
CA ALA A 36 7.45 8.48 6.12
C ALA A 36 8.35 9.10 5.04
N GLU A 37 7.87 10.13 4.32
CA GLU A 37 8.65 10.82 3.28
C GLU A 37 9.97 11.40 3.82
N SER A 38 9.97 11.84 5.08
CA SER A 38 11.18 12.31 5.78
C SER A 38 12.26 11.23 5.95
N ASP A 39 11.87 9.96 5.93
CA ASP A 39 12.73 8.84 6.29
C ASP A 39 13.23 8.04 5.06
N ILE A 40 12.95 8.53 3.84
CA ILE A 40 13.30 7.84 2.58
C ILE A 40 14.77 7.44 2.54
N GLU A 41 15.68 8.37 2.84
CA GLU A 41 17.12 8.11 2.76
C GLU A 41 17.57 7.10 3.83
N MET A 42 17.02 7.21 5.02
CA MET A 42 17.33 6.28 6.11
C MET A 42 16.82 4.87 5.78
N ALA A 43 15.60 4.75 5.24
CA ALA A 43 15.03 3.49 4.82
C ALA A 43 15.83 2.84 3.68
N ALA A 44 16.19 3.62 2.65
CA ALA A 44 16.98 3.14 1.52
C ALA A 44 18.38 2.66 1.97
N ASN A 45 19.07 3.42 2.83
CA ASN A 45 20.36 3.05 3.36
C ASN A 45 20.30 1.80 4.25
N SER A 46 19.27 1.68 5.08
CA SER A 46 19.04 0.50 5.93
C SER A 46 18.86 -0.78 5.11
N LEU A 47 18.06 -0.71 4.04
CA LEU A 47 17.83 -1.86 3.15
C LEU A 47 19.08 -2.20 2.34
N ALA A 48 19.82 -1.19 1.84
CA ALA A 48 21.08 -1.41 1.13
C ALA A 48 22.14 -2.04 2.05
N ALA A 49 22.26 -1.59 3.30
CA ALA A 49 23.17 -2.17 4.29
C ALA A 49 22.82 -3.63 4.64
N ALA A 50 21.55 -4.00 4.50
CA ALA A 50 21.04 -5.37 4.66
C ALA A 50 21.27 -6.26 3.43
N GLY A 51 21.92 -5.75 2.37
CA GLY A 51 22.26 -6.50 1.16
C GLY A 51 21.20 -6.46 0.06
N LEU A 52 20.17 -5.61 0.17
CA LEU A 52 19.22 -5.44 -0.92
C LEU A 52 19.71 -4.39 -1.92
N ARG A 53 19.46 -4.63 -3.20
CA ARG A 53 19.72 -3.64 -4.26
C ARG A 53 18.55 -2.64 -4.27
N VAL A 54 18.86 -1.38 -3.98
CA VAL A 54 17.89 -0.28 -4.00
C VAL A 54 17.88 0.39 -5.35
N GLU A 55 16.70 0.58 -5.95
CA GLU A 55 16.50 1.25 -7.22
C GLU A 55 15.46 2.36 -7.05
N ARG A 56 15.73 3.53 -7.65
CA ARG A 56 14.81 4.68 -7.67
C ARG A 56 14.26 4.85 -9.08
N PRO A 57 13.05 4.39 -9.33
CA PRO A 57 12.40 4.58 -10.61
C PRO A 57 12.04 6.08 -10.81
N PRO A 58 11.66 6.49 -12.05
CA PRO A 58 11.28 7.86 -12.35
C PRO A 58 10.03 8.33 -11.57
N GLU A 59 9.24 7.39 -11.06
CA GLU A 59 8.07 7.65 -10.24
C GLU A 59 8.48 8.21 -8.87
N ASP A 60 8.02 9.42 -8.56
CA ASP A 60 8.39 10.17 -7.36
C ASP A 60 7.53 9.83 -6.13
N TRP A 61 7.15 8.54 -5.97
CA TRP A 61 6.30 8.11 -4.86
C TRP A 61 6.75 6.82 -4.18
N LEU A 62 7.77 6.15 -4.76
CA LEU A 62 8.34 4.91 -4.21
C LEU A 62 9.83 4.78 -4.56
N PHE A 63 10.49 3.86 -3.89
CA PHE A 63 11.70 3.20 -4.38
C PHE A 63 11.54 1.68 -4.25
N LYS A 64 12.34 0.93 -4.99
CA LYS A 64 12.28 -0.53 -5.05
C LYS A 64 13.48 -1.15 -4.35
N ALA A 65 13.25 -2.23 -3.61
CA ALA A 65 14.30 -3.01 -3.00
C ALA A 65 14.20 -4.47 -3.45
N TYR A 66 15.29 -4.99 -4.03
CA TYR A 66 15.37 -6.34 -4.60
C TYR A 66 16.30 -7.20 -3.76
N CYS A 67 15.93 -8.43 -3.51
CA CYS A 67 16.90 -9.45 -3.12
C CYS A 67 17.86 -9.72 -4.28
N ASP A 68 19.15 -9.88 -3.99
CA ASP A 68 20.16 -10.14 -5.02
C ASP A 68 19.83 -11.45 -5.75
N PRO A 69 19.89 -11.49 -7.10
CA PRO A 69 19.63 -12.70 -7.87
C PRO A 69 20.54 -13.89 -7.52
N ASP A 70 21.73 -13.63 -6.95
CA ASP A 70 22.61 -14.70 -6.43
C ASP A 70 21.98 -15.48 -5.24
N SER A 71 20.88 -14.97 -4.67
CA SER A 71 20.10 -15.66 -3.62
C SER A 71 18.89 -16.44 -4.19
N ALA A 72 18.57 -16.30 -5.48
CA ALA A 72 17.51 -17.07 -6.13
C ALA A 72 17.93 -18.54 -6.24
N THR A 73 17.06 -19.44 -5.80
CA THR A 73 17.29 -20.89 -5.82
C THR A 73 17.07 -21.51 -7.19
N GLU A 74 16.43 -20.77 -8.13
CA GLU A 74 16.15 -21.22 -9.49
C GLU A 74 16.49 -20.11 -10.51
N PRO A 75 17.04 -20.48 -11.71
CA PRO A 75 17.52 -19.50 -12.71
C PRO A 75 16.43 -18.63 -13.36
N ASP A 76 15.16 -19.01 -13.25
CA ASP A 76 14.01 -18.34 -13.87
C ASP A 76 13.09 -17.66 -12.82
N GLU A 77 13.49 -17.60 -11.56
CA GLU A 77 12.71 -16.93 -10.52
C GLU A 77 12.97 -15.42 -10.55
N GLU A 78 11.91 -14.61 -10.69
CA GLU A 78 12.05 -13.17 -10.56
C GLU A 78 12.51 -12.83 -9.13
N PRO A 79 13.48 -11.90 -8.98
CA PRO A 79 13.98 -11.54 -7.66
C PRO A 79 12.84 -11.00 -6.79
N ALA A 80 12.77 -11.47 -5.53
CA ALA A 80 11.78 -10.98 -4.60
C ALA A 80 11.89 -9.45 -4.47
N LEU A 81 10.76 -8.77 -4.70
CA LEU A 81 10.64 -7.33 -4.80
C LEU A 81 9.82 -6.77 -3.64
N VAL A 82 10.32 -5.69 -3.04
CA VAL A 82 9.58 -4.88 -2.08
C VAL A 82 9.50 -3.46 -2.62
N ASP A 83 8.28 -2.97 -2.80
CA ASP A 83 8.01 -1.57 -3.10
C ASP A 83 7.95 -0.78 -1.80
N VAL A 84 8.77 0.26 -1.69
CA VAL A 84 8.82 1.13 -0.50
C VAL A 84 8.19 2.46 -0.85
N LEU A 85 6.96 2.64 -0.41
CA LEU A 85 6.09 3.77 -0.72
C LEU A 85 6.32 4.89 0.29
N HIS A 86 6.58 6.09 -0.17
CA HIS A 86 6.65 7.29 0.67
C HIS A 86 5.58 8.33 0.33
N ARG A 87 4.77 8.06 -0.70
CA ARG A 87 3.54 8.78 -1.01
C ARG A 87 2.41 7.81 -1.30
N LEU A 88 1.21 8.13 -0.86
CA LEU A 88 0.00 7.35 -1.11
C LEU A 88 -1.02 8.19 -1.88
N GLY A 89 -1.30 7.81 -3.14
CA GLY A 89 -2.19 8.56 -4.02
C GLY A 89 -1.76 10.02 -4.20
N GLY A 90 -0.44 10.28 -4.32
CA GLY A 90 0.16 11.60 -4.48
C GLY A 90 0.33 12.40 -3.18
N VAL A 91 -0.07 11.85 -2.02
CA VAL A 91 0.07 12.52 -0.72
C VAL A 91 1.29 11.99 0.02
N PRO A 92 2.19 12.87 0.52
CA PRO A 92 3.32 12.46 1.34
C PRO A 92 2.87 11.67 2.58
N VAL A 93 3.55 10.58 2.85
CA VAL A 93 3.36 9.81 4.09
C VAL A 93 4.06 10.54 5.23
N VAL A 94 3.33 10.69 6.33
CA VAL A 94 3.83 11.30 7.57
C VAL A 94 3.77 10.28 8.71
N HIS A 95 4.58 10.49 9.75
CA HIS A 95 4.63 9.56 10.90
C HIS A 95 3.25 9.34 11.55
N SER A 96 2.42 10.40 11.64
CA SER A 96 1.07 10.27 12.21
C SER A 96 0.17 9.27 11.45
N LEU A 97 0.42 9.01 10.17
CA LEU A 97 -0.25 7.94 9.44
C LEU A 97 0.30 6.57 9.89
N LEU A 98 1.62 6.44 10.01
CA LEU A 98 2.25 5.19 10.46
C LEU A 98 1.85 4.83 11.90
N ASP A 99 1.61 5.83 12.75
CA ASP A 99 1.11 5.65 14.14
C ASP A 99 -0.29 5.01 14.19
N THR A 100 -1.04 5.05 13.10
CA THR A 100 -2.35 4.36 12.99
C THR A 100 -2.22 2.86 12.74
N ALA A 101 -1.03 2.39 12.35
CA ALA A 101 -0.78 0.98 12.05
C ALA A 101 -0.91 0.10 13.31
N ARG A 102 -1.38 -1.12 13.09
CA ARG A 102 -1.50 -2.12 14.15
C ARG A 102 -0.65 -3.34 13.84
N GLU A 103 -0.09 -3.96 14.87
CA GLU A 103 0.69 -5.19 14.73
C GLU A 103 -0.21 -6.37 14.38
N TYR A 104 0.15 -7.07 13.30
CA TYR A 104 -0.45 -8.34 12.87
C TYR A 104 0.64 -9.38 12.62
N GLU A 105 0.26 -10.65 12.69
CA GLU A 105 1.09 -11.74 12.20
C GLU A 105 0.67 -12.07 10.76
N VAL A 106 1.56 -11.79 9.81
CA VAL A 106 1.32 -11.97 8.37
C VAL A 106 2.35 -12.96 7.85
N LEU A 107 1.91 -14.13 7.37
CA LEU A 107 2.81 -15.20 6.89
C LEU A 107 3.94 -15.54 7.86
N GLY A 108 3.62 -15.58 9.17
CA GLY A 108 4.59 -15.87 10.24
C GLY A 108 5.50 -14.70 10.63
N VAL A 109 5.29 -13.52 10.07
CA VAL A 109 6.05 -12.30 10.39
C VAL A 109 5.17 -11.32 11.14
N ARG A 110 5.63 -10.85 12.30
CA ARG A 110 4.95 -9.78 13.05
C ARG A 110 5.35 -8.42 12.48
N ILE A 111 4.35 -7.70 11.93
CA ILE A 111 4.53 -6.46 11.20
C ILE A 111 3.40 -5.47 11.49
N PRO A 112 3.69 -4.15 11.61
CA PRO A 112 2.65 -3.13 11.62
C PRO A 112 1.97 -3.05 10.27
N VAL A 113 0.63 -2.96 10.25
CA VAL A 113 -0.22 -2.94 9.06
C VAL A 113 -1.09 -1.69 9.10
N LEU A 114 -1.11 -0.93 8.00
CA LEU A 114 -1.99 0.23 7.88
C LEU A 114 -3.47 -0.18 7.86
N PRO A 115 -4.36 0.62 8.43
CA PRO A 115 -5.80 0.42 8.29
C PRO A 115 -6.24 0.56 6.82
N PRO A 116 -7.38 -0.05 6.43
CA PRO A 116 -7.79 -0.08 5.02
C PRO A 116 -8.20 1.28 4.45
N THR A 117 -8.66 2.24 5.26
CA THR A 117 -9.14 3.55 4.77
C THR A 117 -8.09 4.34 3.99
N PRO A 118 -6.88 4.63 4.51
CA PRO A 118 -5.87 5.38 3.76
C PRO A 118 -5.40 4.64 2.50
N ILE A 119 -5.39 3.31 2.51
CA ILE A 119 -5.02 2.51 1.33
C ILE A 119 -6.12 2.63 0.26
N MET A 120 -7.39 2.58 0.64
CA MET A 120 -8.51 2.78 -0.28
C MET A 120 -8.50 4.19 -0.86
N ILE A 121 -8.22 5.21 -0.05
CA ILE A 121 -8.06 6.59 -0.53
C ILE A 121 -6.96 6.66 -1.59
N ALA A 122 -5.79 6.05 -1.32
CA ALA A 122 -4.69 6.03 -2.28
C ALA A 122 -5.08 5.37 -3.62
N LYS A 123 -5.74 4.20 -3.56
CA LYS A 123 -6.22 3.49 -4.75
C LYS A 123 -7.24 4.31 -5.56
N LEU A 124 -8.18 4.98 -4.91
CA LEU A 124 -9.18 5.82 -5.57
C LEU A 124 -8.56 7.10 -6.16
N ARG A 125 -7.59 7.70 -5.49
CA ARG A 125 -6.86 8.88 -6.01
C ARG A 125 -5.99 8.55 -7.22
N SER A 126 -5.51 7.32 -7.33
CA SER A 126 -4.69 6.85 -8.46
C SER A 126 -5.51 6.49 -9.71
N LEU A 127 -6.85 6.47 -9.61
CA LEU A 127 -7.71 6.23 -10.76
C LEU A 127 -7.55 7.33 -11.81
N SER A 128 -7.47 6.92 -13.07
CA SER A 128 -7.33 7.80 -14.22
C SER A 128 -7.97 7.15 -15.46
N GLU A 129 -8.03 7.87 -16.58
CA GLU A 129 -8.57 7.36 -17.82
C GLU A 129 -7.93 6.04 -18.29
N HIS A 130 -6.61 5.90 -18.07
CA HIS A 130 -5.85 4.72 -18.48
C HIS A 130 -5.64 3.71 -17.35
N TYR A 131 -6.05 4.03 -16.15
CA TYR A 131 -5.92 3.17 -14.96
C TYR A 131 -7.22 3.22 -14.14
N CYS A 132 -8.21 2.42 -14.56
CA CYS A 132 -9.55 2.45 -13.98
C CYS A 132 -10.15 1.03 -13.90
N ASP A 133 -9.57 0.16 -13.06
CA ASP A 133 -10.10 -1.18 -12.84
C ASP A 133 -11.09 -1.21 -11.68
N PHE A 134 -12.35 -0.91 -11.97
CA PHE A 134 -13.44 -1.00 -10.99
C PHE A 134 -13.73 -2.44 -10.56
N ALA A 135 -13.45 -3.44 -11.39
CA ALA A 135 -13.76 -4.82 -11.05
C ALA A 135 -12.90 -5.30 -9.88
N ALA A 136 -11.59 -5.04 -9.93
CA ALA A 136 -10.68 -5.34 -8.83
C ALA A 136 -11.05 -4.57 -7.55
N LEU A 137 -11.38 -3.28 -7.67
CA LEU A 137 -11.80 -2.46 -6.54
C LEU A 137 -13.11 -2.94 -5.90
N LEU A 138 -14.08 -3.43 -6.69
CA LEU A 138 -15.34 -3.97 -6.18
C LEU A 138 -15.11 -5.20 -5.29
N LEU A 139 -14.17 -6.07 -5.64
CA LEU A 139 -13.82 -7.23 -4.81
C LEU A 139 -13.31 -6.80 -3.45
N VAL A 140 -12.37 -5.84 -3.44
CA VAL A 140 -11.81 -5.28 -2.20
C VAL A 140 -12.90 -4.63 -1.35
N VAL A 141 -13.67 -3.71 -1.93
CA VAL A 141 -14.71 -2.96 -1.20
C VAL A 141 -15.74 -3.89 -0.58
N ARG A 142 -16.20 -4.92 -1.30
CA ARG A 142 -17.13 -5.91 -0.75
C ARG A 142 -16.61 -6.61 0.51
N ALA A 143 -15.32 -6.85 0.55
CA ALA A 143 -14.68 -7.55 1.66
C ALA A 143 -14.42 -6.65 2.89
N VAL A 144 -14.01 -5.39 2.66
CA VAL A 144 -13.55 -4.51 3.75
C VAL A 144 -14.48 -3.34 4.07
N ARG A 145 -15.64 -3.20 3.42
CA ARG A 145 -16.55 -2.03 3.49
C ARG A 145 -16.91 -1.57 4.91
N GLU A 146 -17.05 -2.51 5.85
CA GLU A 146 -17.41 -2.22 7.24
C GLU A 146 -16.24 -1.59 8.05
N GLN A 147 -15.04 -1.62 7.50
CA GLN A 147 -13.82 -1.11 8.13
C GLN A 147 -13.38 0.23 7.49
N LEU A 148 -14.11 0.71 6.48
CA LEU A 148 -13.79 1.92 5.73
C LEU A 148 -14.54 3.14 6.29
N ASP A 149 -13.81 4.23 6.50
CA ASP A 149 -14.43 5.54 6.76
C ASP A 149 -14.83 6.18 5.42
N TRP A 150 -16.09 5.98 5.05
CA TRP A 150 -16.63 6.49 3.79
C TRP A 150 -16.69 8.01 3.72
N THR A 151 -16.85 8.67 4.86
CA THR A 151 -16.86 10.14 4.94
C THR A 151 -15.48 10.70 4.63
N GLU A 152 -14.45 10.10 5.22
CA GLU A 152 -13.06 10.46 4.93
C GLU A 152 -12.70 10.16 3.47
N ILE A 153 -13.06 8.97 2.96
CA ILE A 153 -12.81 8.57 1.57
C ILE A 153 -13.43 9.58 0.60
N ARG A 154 -14.71 9.90 0.74
CA ARG A 154 -15.40 10.86 -0.14
C ARG A 154 -14.69 12.22 -0.12
N LYS A 155 -14.37 12.72 1.06
CA LYS A 155 -13.68 14.01 1.22
C LYS A 155 -12.30 14.01 0.56
N ALA A 156 -11.53 12.94 0.75
CA ALA A 156 -10.16 12.86 0.25
C ALA A 156 -10.07 12.62 -1.27
N THR A 157 -11.16 12.18 -1.91
CA THR A 157 -11.17 11.80 -3.33
C THR A 157 -12.12 12.68 -4.18
N GLN A 158 -12.68 13.75 -3.62
CA GLN A 158 -13.69 14.62 -4.26
C GLN A 158 -13.25 15.25 -5.58
N ASP A 159 -11.93 15.42 -5.77
CA ASP A 159 -11.37 16.05 -6.97
C ASP A 159 -11.06 15.03 -8.09
N ASN A 160 -11.36 13.74 -7.87
CA ASN A 160 -11.13 12.69 -8.86
C ASN A 160 -12.45 12.15 -9.41
N PRO A 161 -12.80 12.45 -10.70
CA PRO A 161 -14.08 12.04 -11.28
C PRO A 161 -14.24 10.51 -11.39
N PHE A 162 -13.14 9.75 -11.51
CA PHE A 162 -13.19 8.29 -11.54
C PHE A 162 -13.52 7.73 -10.16
N ALA A 163 -12.98 8.35 -9.09
CA ALA A 163 -13.34 8.00 -7.72
C ALA A 163 -14.82 8.32 -7.44
N GLU A 164 -15.31 9.48 -7.88
CA GLU A 164 -16.72 9.84 -7.76
C GLU A 164 -17.62 8.84 -8.48
N ALA A 165 -17.27 8.47 -9.71
CA ALA A 165 -18.01 7.46 -10.48
C ALA A 165 -18.01 6.10 -9.77
N PHE A 166 -16.88 5.69 -9.20
CA PHE A 166 -16.79 4.45 -8.42
C PHE A 166 -17.66 4.50 -7.15
N LEU A 167 -17.63 5.59 -6.40
CA LEU A 167 -18.47 5.78 -5.20
C LEU A 167 -19.96 5.70 -5.56
N LEU A 168 -20.39 6.37 -6.64
CA LEU A 168 -21.75 6.26 -7.15
C LEU A 168 -22.11 4.82 -7.53
N LEU A 169 -21.20 4.09 -8.18
CA LEU A 169 -21.41 2.70 -8.56
C LEU A 169 -21.67 1.82 -7.35
N ILE A 170 -20.86 1.92 -6.28
CA ILE A 170 -21.02 1.06 -5.10
C ILE A 170 -22.27 1.39 -4.29
N GLU A 171 -22.73 2.65 -4.30
CA GLU A 171 -24.05 3.03 -3.78
C GLU A 171 -25.17 2.38 -4.59
N ARG A 172 -25.14 2.47 -5.93
CA ARG A 172 -26.14 1.89 -6.82
C ARG A 172 -26.20 0.37 -6.72
N LEU A 173 -25.06 -0.28 -6.48
CA LEU A 173 -24.96 -1.71 -6.20
C LEU A 173 -25.38 -2.08 -4.77
N ARG A 174 -25.73 -1.09 -3.93
CA ARG A 174 -26.09 -1.27 -2.51
C ARG A 174 -25.01 -1.99 -1.70
N ILE A 175 -23.76 -1.78 -2.07
CA ILE A 175 -22.61 -2.28 -1.30
C ILE A 175 -22.44 -1.44 -0.04
N ILE A 176 -22.74 -0.14 -0.15
CA ILE A 176 -22.79 0.84 0.95
C ILE A 176 -24.14 1.56 0.92
N GLY A 177 -24.48 2.21 2.02
CA GLY A 177 -25.62 3.13 2.08
C GLY A 177 -25.35 4.42 1.29
N PRO A 178 -26.35 5.30 1.16
CA PRO A 178 -26.17 6.64 0.60
C PRO A 178 -25.08 7.40 1.39
N LEU A 179 -24.16 8.00 0.66
CA LEU A 179 -23.05 8.79 1.22
C LEU A 179 -23.40 10.29 1.30
#